data_2bb5290c14129bb1664df0256c69aa6a
#
_entry.id   2bb5290c14129bb1664df0256c69aa6a
#
_cell.length_a   1.000
_cell.length_b   1.000
_cell.length_c   1.000
_cell.angle_alpha   90.00
_cell.angle_beta   90.00
_cell.angle_gamma   90.00
#
_symmetry.space_group_name_H-M   'P 1'
#
loop_
_entity.id
_entity.type
_entity.pdbx_description
1 polymer ?
#
loop_
_entity_poly.entity_id
_entity_poly.type
_entity_poly.pdbx_seq_one_letter_code
_entity_poly.pdbx_strand_id
1 'polypeptide(L)'
;MPEEGKSYEGELDAQIFDLPEGDAKALGPLKYSLWAQRFGSELLLTGRLEAPFEFTCVRTLHPFVQTIRQENAAISVEIGQVGEIDASEALREEILIHFPIDPRCDEGDVPQHCEIDPRYLSVDKPADDAVPTPPRGAGADRWSALDQLKDLKDQP
;
A
#
# COMPACT_ATOMS: atom_id res chain seq x y z
N MET A 1 -12.20 -15.01 28.79
CA MET A 1 -13.04 -13.94 28.19
C MET A 1 -14.46 -14.44 28.15
N PRO A 2 -15.46 -13.63 28.53
CA PRO A 2 -16.86 -13.99 28.32
C PRO A 2 -17.14 -14.09 26.81
N GLU A 3 -18.07 -14.98 26.45
CA GLU A 3 -18.52 -15.14 25.04
C GLU A 3 -19.18 -13.85 24.48
N GLU A 4 -19.52 -12.93 25.34
CA GLU A 4 -20.23 -11.68 25.00
C GLU A 4 -19.36 -10.57 24.37
N GLY A 5 -18.07 -10.78 24.21
CA GLY A 5 -17.15 -9.80 23.66
C GLY A 5 -16.84 -8.63 24.61
N LYS A 6 -15.83 -7.82 24.26
CA LYS A 6 -15.38 -6.66 25.02
C LYS A 6 -14.84 -5.57 24.11
N SER A 7 -15.13 -4.32 24.46
CA SER A 7 -14.60 -3.14 23.78
C SER A 7 -13.21 -2.78 24.30
N TYR A 8 -12.32 -2.44 23.39
CA TYR A 8 -10.98 -1.96 23.66
C TYR A 8 -10.68 -0.70 22.84
N GLU A 9 -10.20 0.33 23.51
CA GLU A 9 -9.78 1.57 22.88
C GLU A 9 -8.41 1.96 23.37
N GLY A 10 -7.59 2.52 22.49
CA GLY A 10 -6.25 2.96 22.86
C GLY A 10 -5.39 3.35 21.66
N GLU A 11 -4.10 3.45 21.93
CA GLU A 11 -3.09 3.84 20.97
C GLU A 11 -1.89 2.91 21.07
N LEU A 12 -1.30 2.56 19.94
CA LEU A 12 -0.01 1.89 19.84
C LEU A 12 1.01 2.86 19.26
N ASP A 13 2.21 2.87 19.85
CA ASP A 13 3.30 3.74 19.40
C ASP A 13 3.61 3.56 17.91
N ALA A 14 3.93 4.64 17.21
CA ALA A 14 4.30 4.65 15.80
C ALA A 14 5.48 3.73 15.45
N GLN A 15 6.32 3.39 16.42
CA GLN A 15 7.46 2.49 16.22
C GLN A 15 7.06 1.08 15.81
N ILE A 16 5.81 0.66 16.06
CA ILE A 16 5.32 -0.66 15.62
C ILE A 16 5.35 -0.82 14.10
N PHE A 17 5.27 0.28 13.34
CA PHE A 17 5.23 0.20 11.89
C PHE A 17 6.56 -0.23 11.29
N ASP A 18 7.69 0.16 11.88
CA ASP A 18 9.06 -0.23 11.47
C ASP A 18 9.22 -0.19 9.93
N LEU A 19 8.93 0.99 9.37
CA LEU A 19 8.94 1.19 7.91
C LEU A 19 10.37 1.43 7.41
N PRO A 20 10.76 0.86 6.26
CA PRO A 20 12.05 1.11 5.65
C PRO A 20 12.20 2.58 5.22
N GLU A 21 13.44 3.08 5.24
CA GLU A 21 13.74 4.43 4.76
C GLU A 21 13.39 4.57 3.27
N GLY A 22 12.80 5.70 2.90
CA GLY A 22 12.39 6.01 1.53
C GLY A 22 10.96 5.64 1.18
N ASP A 23 10.29 4.87 2.04
CA ASP A 23 8.85 4.59 1.94
C ASP A 23 8.02 5.63 2.71
N ALA A 24 6.84 5.23 3.14
CA ALA A 24 6.02 6.05 4.02
C ALA A 24 6.68 6.24 5.39
N LYS A 25 6.38 7.36 6.04
CA LYS A 25 6.84 7.66 7.40
C LYS A 25 5.66 7.79 8.34
N ALA A 26 5.66 7.03 9.42
CA ALA A 26 4.65 7.15 10.48
C ALA A 26 4.83 8.47 11.23
N LEU A 27 3.75 9.27 11.31
CA LEU A 27 3.74 10.59 11.97
C LEU A 27 3.13 10.57 13.35
N GLY A 28 2.46 9.50 13.73
CA GLY A 28 1.80 9.39 15.01
C GLY A 28 1.39 7.95 15.33
N PRO A 29 0.77 7.73 16.49
CA PRO A 29 0.39 6.40 16.94
C PRO A 29 -0.74 5.80 16.07
N LEU A 30 -0.83 4.47 16.09
CA LEU A 30 -2.00 3.76 15.61
C LEU A 30 -3.08 3.85 16.69
N LYS A 31 -4.20 4.50 16.38
CA LYS A 31 -5.38 4.57 17.23
C LYS A 31 -6.35 3.46 16.87
N TYR A 32 -6.91 2.84 17.90
CA TYR A 32 -7.88 1.78 17.70
C TYR A 32 -9.09 1.91 18.64
N SER A 33 -10.25 1.52 18.12
CA SER A 33 -11.49 1.33 18.85
C SER A 33 -12.11 0.04 18.34
N LEU A 34 -11.95 -1.05 19.08
CA LEU A 34 -12.23 -2.41 18.64
C LEU A 34 -13.16 -3.13 19.60
N TRP A 35 -14.02 -3.95 19.03
CA TRP A 35 -14.80 -4.95 19.73
C TRP A 35 -14.14 -6.31 19.55
N ALA A 36 -13.74 -6.94 20.64
CA ALA A 36 -13.09 -8.24 20.64
C ALA A 36 -14.08 -9.32 21.07
N GLN A 37 -14.25 -10.34 20.23
CA GLN A 37 -15.13 -11.47 20.50
C GLN A 37 -14.41 -12.78 20.20
N ARG A 38 -14.60 -13.76 21.07
CA ARG A 38 -13.98 -15.08 20.91
C ARG A 38 -14.89 -15.99 20.09
N PHE A 39 -14.31 -16.65 19.09
CA PHE A 39 -14.93 -17.71 18.31
C PHE A 39 -14.04 -18.95 18.33
N GLY A 40 -14.35 -19.93 19.14
CA GLY A 40 -13.54 -21.13 19.26
C GLY A 40 -12.11 -20.84 19.70
N SER A 41 -11.14 -21.12 18.81
CA SER A 41 -9.71 -20.87 18.99
C SER A 41 -9.24 -19.53 18.44
N GLU A 42 -10.13 -18.70 17.93
CA GLU A 42 -9.81 -17.41 17.35
C GLU A 42 -10.44 -16.26 18.13
N LEU A 43 -9.76 -15.12 18.11
CA LEU A 43 -10.26 -13.83 18.57
C LEU A 43 -10.56 -12.96 17.36
N LEU A 44 -11.82 -12.60 17.19
CA LEU A 44 -12.23 -11.64 16.17
C LEU A 44 -12.22 -10.22 16.76
N LEU A 45 -11.46 -9.33 16.14
CA LEU A 45 -11.39 -7.91 16.44
C LEU A 45 -12.11 -7.15 15.32
N THR A 46 -13.16 -6.43 15.67
CA THR A 46 -13.91 -5.62 14.70
C THR A 46 -14.00 -4.17 15.18
N GLY A 47 -13.88 -3.22 14.27
CA GLY A 47 -14.02 -1.82 14.61
C GLY A 47 -13.20 -0.88 13.75
N ARG A 48 -12.68 0.17 14.37
CA ARG A 48 -11.99 1.26 13.69
C ARG A 48 -10.51 1.29 14.01
N LEU A 49 -9.70 1.54 12.97
CA LEU A 49 -8.27 1.81 13.06
C LEU A 49 -7.94 3.09 12.30
N GLU A 50 -7.00 3.87 12.81
CA GLU A 50 -6.44 5.00 12.09
C GLU A 50 -4.98 5.28 12.48
N ALA A 51 -4.17 5.69 11.51
CA ALA A 51 -2.81 6.13 11.73
C ALA A 51 -2.38 7.14 10.67
N PRO A 52 -1.70 8.25 11.06
CA PRO A 52 -1.22 9.25 10.11
C PRO A 52 0.15 8.88 9.56
N PHE A 53 0.32 9.09 8.25
CA PHE A 53 1.58 8.86 7.55
C PHE A 53 1.94 10.03 6.63
N GLU A 54 3.23 10.21 6.42
CA GLU A 54 3.76 11.04 5.35
C GLU A 54 4.11 10.13 4.16
N PHE A 55 3.55 10.45 3.00
CA PHE A 55 3.85 9.80 1.74
C PHE A 55 4.52 10.78 0.79
N THR A 56 5.23 10.27 -0.20
CA THR A 56 5.72 11.06 -1.32
C THR A 56 4.78 10.91 -2.51
N CYS A 57 4.26 12.03 -3.02
CA CYS A 57 3.39 12.04 -4.17
C CYS A 57 4.13 11.51 -5.42
N VAL A 58 3.55 10.53 -6.11
CA VAL A 58 4.16 9.95 -7.32
C VAL A 58 4.19 10.92 -8.51
N ARG A 59 3.37 11.99 -8.49
CA ARG A 59 3.28 12.99 -9.56
C ARG A 59 4.16 14.21 -9.33
N THR A 60 4.10 14.76 -8.12
CA THR A 60 4.81 15.99 -7.77
C THR A 60 6.14 15.77 -7.07
N LEU A 61 6.38 14.55 -6.57
CA LEU A 61 7.51 14.14 -5.75
C LEU A 61 7.64 14.93 -4.42
N HIS A 62 6.57 15.60 -4.02
CA HIS A 62 6.50 16.30 -2.74
C HIS A 62 5.90 15.43 -1.65
N PRO A 63 6.34 15.59 -0.40
CA PRO A 63 5.73 14.92 0.73
C PRO A 63 4.35 15.49 1.02
N PHE A 64 3.43 14.63 1.47
CA PHE A 64 2.11 15.02 1.93
C PHE A 64 1.66 14.06 3.03
N VAL A 65 0.69 14.50 3.83
CA VAL A 65 0.15 13.72 4.94
C VAL A 65 -1.16 13.06 4.54
N GLN A 66 -1.29 11.79 4.81
CA GLN A 66 -2.54 11.05 4.66
C GLN A 66 -2.74 10.14 5.87
N THR A 67 -3.89 10.27 6.52
CA THR A 67 -4.30 9.37 7.58
C THR A 67 -4.98 8.15 6.97
N ILE A 68 -4.42 6.99 7.20
CA ILE A 68 -5.02 5.73 6.80
C ILE A 68 -6.07 5.37 7.83
N ARG A 69 -7.32 5.24 7.37
CA ARG A 69 -8.48 4.90 8.19
C ARG A 69 -9.15 3.65 7.69
N GLN A 70 -9.42 2.76 8.63
CA GLN A 70 -10.24 1.58 8.39
C GLN A 70 -11.43 1.62 9.35
N GLU A 71 -12.60 1.92 8.82
CA GLU A 71 -13.82 2.09 9.62
C GLU A 71 -14.46 0.76 10.04
N ASN A 72 -14.23 -0.29 9.26
CA ASN A 72 -14.82 -1.61 9.47
C ASN A 72 -13.73 -2.68 9.40
N ALA A 73 -12.68 -2.54 10.19
CA ALA A 73 -11.65 -3.57 10.32
C ALA A 73 -12.26 -4.85 10.88
N ALA A 74 -11.84 -6.00 10.35
CA ALA A 74 -12.25 -7.31 10.84
C ALA A 74 -11.01 -8.22 10.82
N ILE A 75 -10.39 -8.39 11.96
CA ILE A 75 -9.10 -9.06 12.13
C ILE A 75 -9.29 -10.29 12.98
N SER A 76 -8.87 -11.45 12.48
CA SER A 76 -8.85 -12.70 13.24
C SER A 76 -7.45 -12.99 13.74
N VAL A 77 -7.33 -13.26 15.03
CA VAL A 77 -6.07 -13.62 15.68
C VAL A 77 -6.22 -14.96 16.39
N GLU A 78 -5.32 -15.89 16.10
CA GLU A 78 -5.34 -17.21 16.73
C GLU A 78 -5.00 -17.10 18.22
N ILE A 79 -5.80 -17.75 19.06
CA ILE A 79 -5.58 -17.82 20.50
C ILE A 79 -4.58 -18.92 20.79
N GLY A 80 -3.36 -18.54 21.18
CA GLY A 80 -2.34 -19.48 21.63
C GLY A 80 -2.65 -20.10 22.99
N GLN A 81 -1.81 -21.02 23.42
CA GLN A 81 -1.97 -21.75 24.71
C GLN A 81 -1.66 -20.89 25.95
N VAL A 82 -1.07 -19.71 25.78
CA VAL A 82 -0.52 -18.90 26.90
C VAL A 82 -1.56 -18.02 27.60
N GLY A 83 -2.76 -17.91 27.05
CA GLY A 83 -3.86 -17.11 27.66
C GLY A 83 -3.76 -15.60 27.43
N GLU A 84 -2.68 -15.09 26.87
CA GLU A 84 -2.52 -13.71 26.41
C GLU A 84 -2.34 -13.66 24.90
N ILE A 85 -2.90 -12.63 24.27
CA ILE A 85 -2.80 -12.41 22.83
C ILE A 85 -2.23 -11.01 22.61
N ASP A 86 -1.12 -10.94 21.89
CA ASP A 86 -0.61 -9.69 21.33
C ASP A 86 -1.16 -9.50 19.91
N ALA A 87 -2.07 -8.54 19.76
CA ALA A 87 -2.67 -8.21 18.47
C ALA A 87 -1.93 -7.11 17.72
N SER A 88 -0.84 -6.57 18.26
CA SER A 88 -0.12 -5.40 17.71
C SER A 88 0.31 -5.61 16.27
N GLU A 89 0.86 -6.79 15.96
CA GLU A 89 1.29 -7.12 14.59
C GLU A 89 0.11 -7.21 13.63
N ALA A 90 -0.99 -7.82 14.03
CA ALA A 90 -2.19 -7.93 13.21
C ALA A 90 -2.82 -6.56 12.93
N LEU A 91 -2.83 -5.65 13.92
CA LEU A 91 -3.31 -4.28 13.74
C LEU A 91 -2.39 -3.47 12.81
N ARG A 92 -1.08 -3.66 12.94
CA ARG A 92 -0.08 -3.08 12.05
C ARG A 92 -0.31 -3.52 10.61
N GLU A 93 -0.42 -4.81 10.37
CA GLU A 93 -0.65 -5.38 9.02
C GLU A 93 -1.94 -4.85 8.41
N GLU A 94 -3.03 -4.75 9.17
CA GLU A 94 -4.30 -4.23 8.69
C GLU A 94 -4.18 -2.79 8.19
N ILE A 95 -3.38 -1.95 8.82
CA ILE A 95 -3.11 -0.59 8.33
C ILE A 95 -2.23 -0.61 7.07
N LEU A 96 -1.17 -1.42 7.06
CA LEU A 96 -0.20 -1.45 5.96
C LEU A 96 -0.81 -1.93 4.64
N ILE A 97 -1.73 -2.90 4.68
CA ILE A 97 -2.39 -3.38 3.46
C ILE A 97 -3.29 -2.32 2.81
N HIS A 98 -3.66 -1.27 3.54
CA HIS A 98 -4.48 -0.16 3.04
C HIS A 98 -3.65 1.05 2.58
N PHE A 99 -2.33 0.92 2.51
CA PHE A 99 -1.48 1.96 1.93
C PHE A 99 -1.83 2.18 0.46
N PRO A 100 -1.86 3.46 0.00
CA PRO A 100 -2.10 3.74 -1.40
C PRO A 100 -0.97 3.16 -2.26
N ILE A 101 -1.32 2.50 -3.36
CA ILE A 101 -0.36 1.99 -4.34
C ILE A 101 0.33 3.16 -5.05
N ASP A 102 -0.45 4.17 -5.40
CA ASP A 102 0.00 5.40 -6.05
C ASP A 102 -0.32 6.60 -5.16
N PRO A 103 0.53 6.94 -4.17
CA PRO A 103 0.28 8.08 -3.28
C PRO A 103 0.18 9.39 -4.06
N ARG A 104 -0.92 10.12 -3.87
CA ARG A 104 -1.19 11.39 -4.57
C ARG A 104 -1.55 12.48 -3.56
N CYS A 105 -0.93 13.65 -3.71
CA CYS A 105 -1.12 14.75 -2.78
C CYS A 105 -2.53 15.39 -2.84
N ASP A 106 -3.31 15.14 -3.87
CA ASP A 106 -4.72 15.55 -3.95
C ASP A 106 -5.66 14.62 -3.14
N GLU A 107 -5.18 13.45 -2.73
CA GLU A 107 -5.90 12.47 -1.90
C GLU A 107 -5.48 12.50 -0.42
N GLY A 108 -4.57 13.39 -0.05
CA GLY A 108 -4.13 13.59 1.33
C GLY A 108 -5.18 14.21 2.24
N ASP A 109 -4.88 14.31 3.53
CA ASP A 109 -5.76 14.91 4.55
C ASP A 109 -6.07 16.38 4.21
N VAL A 110 -5.10 17.09 3.63
CA VAL A 110 -5.27 18.42 3.05
C VAL A 110 -4.97 18.30 1.56
N PRO A 111 -5.99 18.21 0.69
CA PRO A 111 -5.80 18.07 -0.75
C PRO A 111 -4.96 19.21 -1.33
N GLN A 112 -3.92 18.84 -2.09
CA GLN A 112 -3.03 19.79 -2.76
C GLN A 112 -3.19 19.66 -4.28
N HIS A 113 -2.78 20.71 -4.99
CA HIS A 113 -2.73 20.67 -6.45
C HIS A 113 -1.72 19.60 -6.91
N CYS A 114 -2.18 18.64 -7.69
CA CYS A 114 -1.42 17.45 -8.06
C CYS A 114 -1.34 17.32 -9.59
N GLU A 115 -0.47 18.14 -10.20
CA GLU A 115 -0.18 18.06 -11.63
C GLU A 115 1.24 17.56 -11.87
N ILE A 116 1.41 16.73 -12.89
CA ILE A 116 2.72 16.35 -13.38
C ILE A 116 3.31 17.52 -14.15
N ASP A 117 4.55 17.90 -13.86
CA ASP A 117 5.27 18.90 -14.65
C ASP A 117 5.32 18.44 -16.12
N PRO A 118 4.83 19.27 -17.08
CA PRO A 118 4.80 18.92 -18.50
C PRO A 118 6.14 18.48 -19.08
N ARG A 119 7.25 18.87 -18.44
CA ARG A 119 8.60 18.45 -18.86
C ARG A 119 8.83 16.95 -18.71
N TYR A 120 8.07 16.28 -17.84
CA TYR A 120 8.15 14.84 -17.60
C TYR A 120 7.04 14.04 -18.30
N LEU A 121 6.12 14.72 -19.00
CA LEU A 121 5.09 14.08 -19.78
C LEU A 121 5.61 13.78 -21.18
N SER A 122 5.72 12.52 -21.51
CA SER A 122 5.84 12.09 -22.89
C SER A 122 4.44 11.92 -23.47
N VAL A 123 4.02 12.86 -24.31
CA VAL A 123 2.74 12.77 -25.03
C VAL A 123 3.03 12.25 -26.43
N ASP A 124 2.37 11.17 -26.81
CA ASP A 124 2.39 10.71 -28.18
C ASP A 124 1.84 11.80 -29.08
N LYS A 125 2.66 12.29 -30.01
CA LYS A 125 2.19 13.27 -30.99
C LYS A 125 1.12 12.62 -31.86
N PRO A 126 0.04 13.35 -32.18
CA PRO A 126 -0.93 12.84 -33.12
C PRO A 126 -0.27 12.50 -34.47
N ALA A 127 -0.77 11.49 -35.14
CA ALA A 127 -0.17 10.87 -36.32
C ALA A 127 -0.02 11.80 -37.54
N ASP A 128 -0.49 13.04 -37.48
CA ASP A 128 -0.42 14.02 -38.56
C ASP A 128 0.98 14.59 -38.81
N ASP A 129 1.91 14.46 -37.84
CA ASP A 129 3.33 14.75 -38.02
C ASP A 129 4.11 13.47 -38.36
N ALA A 130 3.60 12.71 -39.33
CA ALA A 130 4.14 11.42 -39.72
C ALA A 130 5.62 11.51 -40.11
N VAL A 131 6.50 11.18 -39.19
CA VAL A 131 7.78 10.59 -39.55
C VAL A 131 7.42 9.35 -40.38
N PRO A 132 7.92 9.22 -41.61
CA PRO A 132 7.58 8.08 -42.49
C PRO A 132 7.79 6.78 -41.72
N THR A 133 6.71 6.03 -41.60
CA THR A 133 6.74 4.72 -40.96
C THR A 133 7.77 3.88 -41.71
N PRO A 134 8.80 3.35 -41.05
CA PRO A 134 9.75 2.47 -41.74
C PRO A 134 8.98 1.28 -42.31
N PRO A 135 9.37 0.79 -43.49
CA PRO A 135 8.64 -0.27 -44.17
C PRO A 135 8.47 -1.48 -43.24
N ARG A 136 7.31 -2.14 -43.30
CA ARG A 136 6.89 -3.28 -42.47
C ARG A 136 7.84 -4.49 -42.46
N GLY A 137 9.09 -4.33 -42.57
CA GLY A 137 10.14 -5.34 -42.44
C GLY A 137 11.18 -4.98 -41.41
N ALA A 138 11.29 -3.69 -41.05
CA ALA A 138 12.31 -3.23 -40.11
C ALA A 138 11.95 -3.47 -38.60
N GLY A 139 10.69 -3.84 -38.32
CA GLY A 139 10.25 -4.15 -36.95
C GLY A 139 10.60 -5.55 -36.46
N ALA A 140 10.85 -6.48 -37.39
CA ALA A 140 11.20 -7.85 -37.03
C ALA A 140 12.58 -7.96 -36.38
N ASP A 141 13.52 -7.08 -36.74
CA ASP A 141 14.87 -7.09 -36.19
C ASP A 141 15.00 -6.53 -34.76
N ARG A 142 14.05 -5.72 -34.30
CA ARG A 142 14.13 -5.15 -32.94
C ARG A 142 14.02 -6.19 -31.83
N TRP A 143 13.35 -7.28 -32.12
CA TRP A 143 13.08 -8.33 -31.16
C TRP A 143 13.88 -9.60 -31.41
N SER A 144 14.71 -9.63 -32.46
CA SER A 144 15.55 -10.78 -32.80
C SER A 144 16.52 -11.18 -31.69
N ALA A 145 16.94 -10.20 -30.86
CA ALA A 145 17.74 -10.49 -29.68
C ALA A 145 17.01 -11.37 -28.63
N LEU A 146 15.68 -11.36 -28.62
CA LEU A 146 14.88 -12.20 -27.72
C LEU A 146 14.77 -13.65 -28.20
N ASP A 147 14.95 -13.89 -29.50
CA ASP A 147 14.94 -15.24 -30.04
C ASP A 147 16.13 -16.06 -29.55
N GLN A 148 17.26 -15.39 -29.23
CA GLN A 148 18.42 -16.02 -28.65
C GLN A 148 18.17 -16.53 -27.21
N LEU A 149 17.14 -16.03 -26.50
CA LEU A 149 16.79 -16.50 -25.17
C LEU A 149 16.11 -17.88 -25.19
N LYS A 150 15.58 -18.32 -26.31
CA LYS A 150 15.00 -19.67 -26.45
C LYS A 150 16.07 -20.75 -26.42
N ASP A 151 17.27 -20.43 -26.92
CA ASP A 151 18.37 -21.38 -26.97
C ASP A 151 19.04 -21.63 -25.60
N LEU A 152 18.75 -20.77 -24.60
CA LEU A 152 19.25 -20.93 -23.24
C LEU A 152 18.45 -21.95 -22.41
N LYS A 153 17.26 -22.35 -22.87
CA LYS A 153 16.42 -23.33 -22.16
C LYS A 153 16.82 -24.80 -22.42
N ASP A 154 17.55 -25.06 -23.48
CA ASP A 154 17.93 -26.41 -23.92
C ASP A 154 19.38 -26.78 -23.61
N GLN A 155 20.09 -26.02 -22.79
CA GLN A 155 21.41 -26.42 -22.30
C GLN A 155 21.26 -27.16 -20.96
N PRO A 156 21.76 -28.43 -20.88
CA PRO A 156 21.74 -29.24 -19.68
C PRO A 156 22.62 -28.69 -18.55
#